data_631aeee7f3c452d1b8338892d9c6ed18
#
_entry.id   631aeee7f3c452d1b8338892d9c6ed18
#
_cell.length_a   1.000
_cell.length_b   1.000
_cell.length_c   1.000
_cell.angle_alpha   90.00
_cell.angle_beta   90.00
_cell.angle_gamma   90.00
#
_symmetry.space_group_name_H-M   'P 1'
#
loop_
_entity.id
_entity.type
_entity.pdbx_description
1 polymer ?
#
loop_
_entity_poly.entity_id
_entity_poly.type
_entity_poly.pdbx_seq_one_letter_code
_entity_poly.pdbx_strand_id
1 'polypeptide(L)'
;MRRCRGTLLVCGGLSGLVGLGDTCRIEPRSHNQRECAWRAAGDREPLLGEVVALDEAGVHLLPFSELAGIGLDARVTLARGHDRIRPSTRWIGRALDPLARPLDGGPAPPWGAASYPLHARPAPAHQRRDFGPRLDLGVRALNLFTPCCRGQRMGIFAGSGVGKSTLLTMLARHSDADALVVGLIGERGREVNALLHQGLGSAGLARSVVVVATSDMPAMLRRRAAYLTLTVAEALRDQGLAVLCLIDSVTRFAMALREIYLAAGEPPTSKGYPPSVFAELPRLLERAGPGTGDGSITGLFTVLVEGDDLSDPIADAMRAILDGHIVLDRRIAEDGRFPALDVLRSLSRSAPAAYRPEERPVVEHARRLIRAHAETAELIQLGAYRRGSDPLIDEAIAARPALEALLAQDVDERSVLADDFAHLAVALGHAYPEATGVGV
;
A
#
# COMPACT_ATOMS: atom_id res chain seq x y z
N MET A 1 -37.18 0.77 4.58
CA MET A 1 -36.30 1.89 4.95
C MET A 1 -37.12 2.98 5.66
N ARG A 2 -36.59 3.61 6.73
CA ARG A 2 -37.30 4.66 7.50
C ARG A 2 -36.83 6.08 7.17
N ARG A 3 -35.56 6.26 6.85
CA ARG A 3 -34.92 7.57 6.64
C ARG A 3 -33.76 7.43 5.66
N CYS A 4 -33.57 8.44 4.83
CA CYS A 4 -32.38 8.61 4.00
C CYS A 4 -31.81 10.02 4.27
N ARG A 5 -30.52 10.13 4.60
CA ARG A 5 -29.84 11.41 4.83
C ARG A 5 -28.47 11.39 4.15
N GLY A 6 -28.38 12.06 3.02
CA GLY A 6 -27.20 11.92 2.15
C GLY A 6 -27.08 10.48 1.67
N THR A 7 -25.92 9.87 1.93
CA THR A 7 -25.66 8.45 1.60
C THR A 7 -26.05 7.48 2.73
N LEU A 8 -26.41 7.97 3.92
CA LEU A 8 -26.78 7.13 5.06
C LEU A 8 -28.25 6.74 5.01
N LEU A 9 -28.52 5.44 5.07
CA LEU A 9 -29.85 4.85 5.15
C LEU A 9 -30.14 4.38 6.57
N VAL A 10 -31.30 4.74 7.13
CA VAL A 10 -31.77 4.21 8.40
C VAL A 10 -32.94 3.26 8.16
N CYS A 11 -32.79 2.02 8.58
CA CYS A 11 -33.71 0.94 8.34
C CYS A 11 -34.34 0.45 9.64
N GLY A 12 -35.65 0.29 9.66
CA GLY A 12 -36.37 -0.36 10.76
C GLY A 12 -36.64 -1.83 10.48
N GLY A 13 -36.86 -2.62 11.55
CA GLY A 13 -37.25 -4.02 11.43
C GLY A 13 -36.11 -4.99 11.15
N LEU A 14 -34.85 -4.52 11.16
CA LEU A 14 -33.66 -5.33 11.03
C LEU A 14 -32.92 -5.53 12.37
N SER A 15 -33.33 -4.84 13.43
CA SER A 15 -32.74 -4.96 14.76
C SER A 15 -32.83 -6.40 15.26
N GLY A 16 -31.69 -6.95 15.71
CA GLY A 16 -31.57 -8.36 16.13
C GLY A 16 -31.39 -9.37 14.97
N LEU A 17 -31.49 -8.93 13.71
CA LEU A 17 -31.25 -9.78 12.53
C LEU A 17 -29.90 -9.52 11.87
N VAL A 18 -29.30 -8.35 12.10
CA VAL A 18 -28.03 -7.91 11.53
C VAL A 18 -27.12 -7.34 12.60
N GLY A 19 -25.80 -7.47 12.39
CA GLY A 19 -24.74 -6.87 13.19
C GLY A 19 -23.92 -5.84 12.41
N LEU A 20 -22.99 -5.16 13.10
CA LEU A 20 -22.03 -4.26 12.46
C LEU A 20 -21.17 -5.01 11.45
N GLY A 21 -21.01 -4.44 10.25
CA GLY A 21 -20.26 -5.05 9.15
C GLY A 21 -21.08 -6.00 8.27
N ASP A 22 -22.30 -6.34 8.65
CA ASP A 22 -23.17 -7.17 7.79
C ASP A 22 -23.54 -6.44 6.51
N THR A 23 -23.51 -7.17 5.40
CA THR A 23 -23.96 -6.66 4.11
C THR A 23 -25.47 -6.87 3.95
N CYS A 24 -26.18 -5.85 3.51
CA CYS A 24 -27.60 -5.89 3.21
C CYS A 24 -27.86 -5.61 1.74
N ARG A 25 -28.89 -6.26 1.21
CA ARG A 25 -29.45 -5.99 -0.11
C ARG A 25 -30.54 -4.94 0.00
N ILE A 26 -30.51 -3.94 -0.87
CA ILE A 26 -31.46 -2.83 -0.92
C ILE A 26 -32.23 -2.95 -2.25
N GLU A 27 -33.53 -3.12 -2.18
CA GLU A 27 -34.40 -3.32 -3.35
C GLU A 27 -35.50 -2.23 -3.38
N PRO A 28 -35.67 -1.49 -4.50
CA PRO A 28 -36.75 -0.56 -4.65
C PRO A 28 -38.10 -1.32 -4.71
N ARG A 29 -39.19 -0.76 -4.16
CA ARG A 29 -40.53 -1.34 -4.36
C ARG A 29 -40.99 -1.20 -5.80
N SER A 30 -41.81 -2.15 -6.24
CA SER A 30 -42.19 -2.36 -7.61
C SER A 30 -42.97 -1.19 -8.28
N HIS A 31 -43.51 -0.22 -7.54
CA HIS A 31 -44.26 0.91 -8.09
C HIS A 31 -43.39 1.93 -8.84
N ASN A 32 -42.11 2.05 -8.52
CA ASN A 32 -41.17 2.98 -9.16
C ASN A 32 -40.26 2.32 -10.22
N GLN A 33 -40.62 1.14 -10.69
CA GLN A 33 -39.79 0.39 -11.66
C GLN A 33 -39.61 1.10 -13.02
N ARG A 34 -40.43 2.10 -13.34
CA ARG A 34 -40.44 2.79 -14.66
C ARG A 34 -39.43 3.95 -14.75
N GLU A 35 -38.91 4.46 -13.62
CA GLU A 35 -38.10 5.69 -13.60
C GLU A 35 -36.67 5.51 -13.08
N CYS A 36 -36.26 4.32 -12.66
CA CYS A 36 -34.88 4.10 -12.20
C CYS A 36 -33.93 4.00 -13.39
N ALA A 37 -33.25 5.09 -13.73
CA ALA A 37 -32.32 5.21 -14.86
C ALA A 37 -31.18 4.12 -14.83
N TRP A 38 -30.83 3.60 -13.66
CA TRP A 38 -29.84 2.54 -13.52
C TRP A 38 -30.32 1.16 -14.00
N ARG A 39 -31.65 0.93 -14.14
CA ARG A 39 -32.20 -0.28 -14.76
C ARG A 39 -32.13 -0.29 -16.28
N ALA A 40 -31.98 0.86 -16.91
CA ALA A 40 -31.84 0.95 -18.36
C ALA A 40 -30.53 0.42 -18.91
N ALA A 41 -29.49 0.25 -18.05
CA ALA A 41 -28.17 -0.25 -18.42
C ALA A 41 -28.00 -1.78 -18.36
N GLY A 42 -29.07 -2.55 -18.13
CA GLY A 42 -29.02 -4.02 -18.17
C GLY A 42 -28.43 -4.70 -16.92
N ASP A 43 -27.95 -3.96 -15.93
CA ASP A 43 -27.37 -4.52 -14.71
C ASP A 43 -28.47 -4.94 -13.72
N ARG A 44 -28.70 -6.25 -13.66
CA ARG A 44 -29.64 -6.90 -12.73
C ARG A 44 -29.09 -7.08 -11.31
N GLU A 45 -27.96 -6.46 -10.98
CA GLU A 45 -27.34 -6.65 -9.66
C GLU A 45 -28.09 -5.87 -8.57
N PRO A 46 -28.32 -6.50 -7.40
CA PRO A 46 -28.96 -5.83 -6.28
C PRO A 46 -28.02 -4.77 -5.70
N LEU A 47 -28.60 -3.63 -5.33
CA LEU A 47 -27.89 -2.61 -4.58
C LEU A 47 -27.49 -3.20 -3.22
N LEU A 48 -26.22 -3.13 -2.89
CA LEU A 48 -25.67 -3.62 -1.62
C LEU A 48 -25.26 -2.44 -0.73
N GLY A 49 -25.31 -2.64 0.58
CA GLY A 49 -24.82 -1.71 1.57
C GLY A 49 -24.38 -2.46 2.82
N GLU A 50 -23.51 -1.84 3.62
CA GLU A 50 -22.98 -2.42 4.86
C GLU A 50 -23.56 -1.69 6.08
N VAL A 51 -23.79 -2.44 7.16
CA VAL A 51 -24.24 -1.91 8.46
C VAL A 51 -23.07 -1.23 9.13
N VAL A 52 -23.18 0.09 9.34
CA VAL A 52 -22.10 0.92 9.93
C VAL A 52 -22.39 1.38 11.34
N ALA A 53 -23.68 1.43 11.75
CA ALA A 53 -24.10 1.77 13.10
C ALA A 53 -25.45 1.13 13.43
N LEU A 54 -25.70 0.97 14.72
CA LEU A 54 -26.95 0.48 15.30
C LEU A 54 -27.32 1.40 16.46
N ASP A 55 -28.54 1.94 16.45
CA ASP A 55 -29.08 2.76 17.52
C ASP A 55 -30.60 2.58 17.67
N GLU A 56 -31.24 3.41 18.52
CA GLU A 56 -32.70 3.38 18.73
C GLU A 56 -33.50 3.77 17.47
N ALA A 57 -32.92 4.55 16.56
CA ALA A 57 -33.56 4.91 15.29
C ALA A 57 -33.62 3.73 14.31
N GLY A 58 -32.69 2.76 14.47
CA GLY A 58 -32.64 1.54 13.68
C GLY A 58 -31.24 1.13 13.26
N VAL A 59 -31.17 0.45 12.13
CA VAL A 59 -29.96 -0.03 11.49
C VAL A 59 -29.48 1.00 10.46
N HIS A 60 -28.26 1.48 10.62
CA HIS A 60 -27.64 2.44 9.71
C HIS A 60 -26.80 1.72 8.66
N LEU A 61 -27.08 1.99 7.40
CA LEU A 61 -26.43 1.36 6.25
C LEU A 61 -25.75 2.42 5.37
N LEU A 62 -24.53 2.13 4.93
CA LEU A 62 -23.87 2.85 3.84
C LEU A 62 -23.83 1.98 2.59
N PRO A 63 -24.31 2.48 1.45
CA PRO A 63 -24.38 1.73 0.20
C PRO A 63 -23.01 1.61 -0.47
N PHE A 64 -22.85 0.57 -1.30
CA PHE A 64 -21.70 0.36 -2.17
C PHE A 64 -21.80 1.08 -3.51
N SER A 65 -22.93 1.71 -3.79
CA SER A 65 -23.19 2.47 -5.03
C SER A 65 -24.09 3.66 -4.74
N GLU A 66 -24.32 4.49 -5.73
CA GLU A 66 -25.25 5.61 -5.63
C GLU A 66 -26.68 5.14 -5.36
N LEU A 67 -27.42 5.95 -4.61
CA LEU A 67 -28.82 5.68 -4.22
C LEU A 67 -29.85 6.26 -5.18
N ALA A 68 -29.46 6.63 -6.41
CA ALA A 68 -30.39 7.19 -7.37
C ALA A 68 -31.61 6.28 -7.58
N GLY A 69 -32.81 6.84 -7.41
CA GLY A 69 -34.08 6.11 -7.58
C GLY A 69 -34.51 5.22 -6.40
N ILE A 70 -33.81 5.24 -5.27
CA ILE A 70 -34.21 4.52 -4.05
C ILE A 70 -35.13 5.39 -3.20
N GLY A 71 -36.37 4.93 -2.96
CA GLY A 71 -37.38 5.59 -2.11
C GLY A 71 -37.38 5.05 -0.68
N LEU A 72 -38.10 5.75 0.23
CA LEU A 72 -38.26 5.35 1.64
C LEU A 72 -39.00 4.01 1.82
N ASP A 73 -39.67 3.55 0.79
CA ASP A 73 -40.35 2.26 0.75
C ASP A 73 -39.45 1.09 0.34
N ALA A 74 -38.20 1.33 0.02
CA ALA A 74 -37.22 0.29 -0.35
C ALA A 74 -37.17 -0.81 0.69
N ARG A 75 -37.14 -2.05 0.23
CA ARG A 75 -36.98 -3.24 1.05
C ARG A 75 -35.51 -3.50 1.29
N VAL A 76 -35.14 -3.75 2.56
CA VAL A 76 -33.77 -4.09 2.93
C VAL A 76 -33.76 -5.48 3.55
N THR A 77 -32.89 -6.36 3.07
CA THR A 77 -32.73 -7.74 3.54
C THR A 77 -31.27 -8.07 3.77
N LEU A 78 -30.96 -8.96 4.73
CA LEU A 78 -29.61 -9.44 4.97
C LEU A 78 -29.08 -10.21 3.74
N ALA A 79 -27.92 -9.82 3.25
CA ALA A 79 -27.21 -10.50 2.16
C ALA A 79 -26.06 -11.32 2.74
N ARG A 80 -26.24 -12.63 2.85
CA ARG A 80 -25.24 -13.52 3.40
C ARG A 80 -24.08 -13.78 2.42
N GLY A 81 -22.87 -14.04 2.96
CA GLY A 81 -21.72 -14.51 2.20
C GLY A 81 -20.87 -13.40 1.57
N HIS A 82 -21.19 -12.11 1.78
CA HIS A 82 -20.38 -10.99 1.28
C HIS A 82 -19.23 -10.58 2.19
N ASP A 83 -19.18 -11.12 3.39
CA ASP A 83 -18.13 -10.92 4.42
C ASP A 83 -16.91 -11.83 4.21
N ARG A 84 -17.03 -12.81 3.33
CA ARG A 84 -15.98 -13.81 3.06
C ARG A 84 -15.65 -13.90 1.57
N ILE A 85 -14.37 -14.13 1.29
CA ILE A 85 -13.83 -14.26 -0.07
C ILE A 85 -13.08 -15.58 -0.16
N ARG A 86 -13.01 -16.15 -1.37
CA ARG A 86 -12.30 -17.41 -1.65
C ARG A 86 -11.27 -17.22 -2.78
N PRO A 87 -10.18 -16.44 -2.52
CA PRO A 87 -9.15 -16.25 -3.52
C PRO A 87 -8.44 -17.57 -3.89
N SER A 88 -7.86 -17.60 -5.09
CA SER A 88 -7.01 -18.70 -5.53
C SER A 88 -5.80 -18.17 -6.30
N THR A 89 -4.76 -18.99 -6.50
CA THR A 89 -3.61 -18.65 -7.37
C THR A 89 -4.03 -18.33 -8.81
N ARG A 90 -5.20 -18.81 -9.25
CA ARG A 90 -5.76 -18.50 -10.58
C ARG A 90 -6.28 -17.06 -10.68
N TRP A 91 -6.22 -16.28 -9.61
CA TRP A 91 -6.46 -14.83 -9.64
C TRP A 91 -5.21 -14.04 -10.07
N ILE A 92 -4.04 -14.65 -10.05
CA ILE A 92 -2.82 -14.05 -10.58
C ILE A 92 -3.02 -13.77 -12.08
N GLY A 93 -2.63 -12.58 -12.51
CA GLY A 93 -2.89 -12.06 -13.85
C GLY A 93 -4.16 -11.22 -13.99
N ARG A 94 -4.94 -11.02 -12.91
CA ARG A 94 -6.26 -10.39 -12.98
C ARG A 94 -6.30 -9.01 -12.31
N ALA A 95 -7.12 -8.14 -12.90
CA ALA A 95 -7.54 -6.87 -12.30
C ALA A 95 -9.00 -6.96 -11.86
N LEU A 96 -9.28 -6.63 -10.60
CA LEU A 96 -10.56 -6.84 -9.93
C LEU A 96 -11.09 -5.55 -9.29
N ASP A 97 -12.40 -5.43 -9.21
CA ASP A 97 -13.06 -4.42 -8.39
C ASP A 97 -13.12 -4.82 -6.89
N PRO A 98 -13.57 -3.95 -5.97
CA PRO A 98 -13.66 -4.27 -4.54
C PRO A 98 -14.65 -5.40 -4.18
N LEU A 99 -15.48 -5.82 -5.11
CA LEU A 99 -16.41 -6.96 -4.99
C LEU A 99 -15.87 -8.24 -5.64
N ALA A 100 -14.56 -8.23 -6.03
CA ALA A 100 -13.86 -9.31 -6.74
C ALA A 100 -14.43 -9.61 -8.14
N ARG A 101 -15.02 -8.61 -8.81
CA ARG A 101 -15.46 -8.71 -10.19
C ARG A 101 -14.32 -8.33 -11.13
N PRO A 102 -14.24 -8.96 -12.33
CA PRO A 102 -13.18 -8.67 -13.27
C PRO A 102 -13.33 -7.27 -13.88
N LEU A 103 -12.22 -6.51 -13.94
CA LEU A 103 -12.10 -5.24 -14.65
C LEU A 103 -11.34 -5.39 -15.98
N ASP A 104 -10.73 -6.54 -16.20
CA ASP A 104 -9.91 -6.87 -17.35
C ASP A 104 -10.71 -7.44 -18.55
N GLY A 105 -12.04 -7.40 -18.49
CA GLY A 105 -12.93 -7.96 -19.53
C GLY A 105 -12.95 -9.50 -19.59
N GLY A 106 -12.19 -10.17 -18.73
CA GLY A 106 -12.15 -11.62 -18.65
C GLY A 106 -13.35 -12.22 -17.89
N PRO A 107 -13.48 -13.55 -17.85
CA PRO A 107 -14.52 -14.24 -17.06
C PRO A 107 -14.32 -14.01 -15.56
N ALA A 108 -15.35 -14.26 -14.76
CA ALA A 108 -15.26 -14.22 -13.30
C ALA A 108 -14.11 -15.12 -12.80
N PRO A 109 -13.24 -14.62 -11.90
CA PRO A 109 -12.12 -15.42 -11.44
C PRO A 109 -12.61 -16.63 -10.63
N PRO A 110 -12.00 -17.81 -10.81
CA PRO A 110 -12.45 -19.02 -10.13
C PRO A 110 -12.20 -18.94 -8.63
N TRP A 111 -13.21 -19.34 -7.86
CA TRP A 111 -13.12 -19.39 -6.41
C TRP A 111 -12.14 -20.47 -5.93
N GLY A 112 -11.35 -20.14 -4.89
CA GLY A 112 -10.47 -21.08 -4.20
C GLY A 112 -11.23 -22.05 -3.27
N ALA A 113 -10.55 -23.05 -2.75
CA ALA A 113 -11.10 -24.00 -1.79
C ALA A 113 -11.31 -23.37 -0.41
N ALA A 114 -10.32 -22.60 0.08
CA ALA A 114 -10.37 -21.94 1.38
C ALA A 114 -11.18 -20.64 1.34
N SER A 115 -11.88 -20.36 2.45
CA SER A 115 -12.70 -19.18 2.63
C SER A 115 -12.08 -18.25 3.67
N TYR A 116 -11.81 -17.00 3.30
CA TYR A 116 -11.16 -15.99 4.13
C TYR A 116 -12.15 -14.90 4.52
N PRO A 117 -12.24 -14.51 5.81
CA PRO A 117 -13.04 -13.36 6.20
C PRO A 117 -12.37 -12.08 5.66
N LEU A 118 -13.18 -11.17 5.11
CA LEU A 118 -12.69 -9.90 4.58
C LEU A 118 -12.05 -9.06 5.69
N HIS A 119 -12.69 -9.00 6.86
CA HIS A 119 -12.22 -8.31 8.05
C HIS A 119 -11.52 -9.30 9.01
N ALA A 120 -10.55 -10.08 8.48
CA ALA A 120 -9.77 -10.99 9.30
C ALA A 120 -8.99 -10.24 10.39
N ARG A 121 -8.84 -10.86 11.55
CA ARG A 121 -7.88 -10.40 12.56
C ARG A 121 -6.48 -10.88 12.18
N PRO A 122 -5.44 -10.07 12.47
CA PRO A 122 -4.07 -10.53 12.32
C PRO A 122 -3.82 -11.79 13.15
N ALA A 123 -2.89 -12.64 12.71
CA ALA A 123 -2.46 -13.78 13.51
C ALA A 123 -1.91 -13.30 14.87
N PRO A 124 -2.17 -14.04 15.98
CA PRO A 124 -1.61 -13.71 17.28
C PRO A 124 -0.08 -13.56 17.25
N ALA A 125 0.47 -12.58 17.96
CA ALA A 125 1.90 -12.25 17.89
C ALA A 125 2.82 -13.46 18.18
N HIS A 126 2.45 -14.30 19.14
CA HIS A 126 3.21 -15.50 19.52
C HIS A 126 3.20 -16.65 18.47
N GLN A 127 2.33 -16.55 17.46
CA GLN A 127 2.24 -17.54 16.37
C GLN A 127 2.92 -17.05 15.08
N ARG A 128 3.33 -15.77 15.04
CA ARG A 128 4.04 -15.22 13.89
C ARG A 128 5.50 -15.63 13.95
N ARG A 129 6.06 -15.95 12.79
CA ARG A 129 7.49 -16.15 12.63
C ARG A 129 8.22 -14.81 12.65
N ASP A 130 9.53 -14.86 12.84
CA ASP A 130 10.40 -13.71 12.59
C ASP A 130 10.43 -13.35 11.10
N PHE A 131 10.96 -12.17 10.77
CA PHE A 131 11.17 -11.80 9.38
C PHE A 131 12.08 -12.81 8.68
N GLY A 132 11.76 -13.09 7.43
CA GLY A 132 12.59 -13.94 6.59
C GLY A 132 13.87 -13.24 6.11
N PRO A 133 14.59 -13.84 5.16
CA PRO A 133 15.77 -13.25 4.55
C PRO A 133 15.44 -11.93 3.85
N ARG A 134 16.48 -11.17 3.47
CA ARG A 134 16.33 -9.97 2.66
C ARG A 134 15.56 -10.30 1.37
N LEU A 135 14.65 -9.40 1.01
CA LEU A 135 13.98 -9.39 -0.27
C LEU A 135 14.72 -8.44 -1.20
N ASP A 136 15.16 -8.94 -2.34
CA ASP A 136 15.64 -8.08 -3.42
C ASP A 136 14.45 -7.30 -4.01
N LEU A 137 14.46 -5.99 -3.81
CA LEU A 137 13.43 -5.10 -4.33
C LEU A 137 13.72 -4.63 -5.77
N GLY A 138 14.90 -4.98 -6.32
CA GLY A 138 15.35 -4.55 -7.64
C GLY A 138 15.66 -3.06 -7.75
N VAL A 139 15.68 -2.34 -6.62
CA VAL A 139 15.97 -0.91 -6.52
C VAL A 139 17.21 -0.72 -5.65
N ARG A 140 18.31 -0.32 -6.28
CA ARG A 140 19.65 -0.24 -5.67
C ARG A 140 19.67 0.59 -4.39
N ALA A 141 19.09 1.77 -4.43
CA ALA A 141 19.03 2.66 -3.27
C ALA A 141 18.29 2.03 -2.07
N LEU A 142 17.25 1.21 -2.31
CA LEU A 142 16.55 0.47 -1.27
C LEU A 142 17.37 -0.71 -0.77
N ASN A 143 17.89 -1.52 -1.67
CA ASN A 143 18.72 -2.68 -1.33
C ASN A 143 19.92 -2.30 -0.44
N LEU A 144 20.56 -1.18 -0.75
CA LEU A 144 21.74 -0.69 -0.04
C LEU A 144 21.40 0.00 1.28
N PHE A 145 20.42 0.93 1.26
CA PHE A 145 20.26 1.86 2.39
C PHE A 145 18.99 1.62 3.21
N THR A 146 18.00 0.93 2.66
CA THR A 146 16.74 0.67 3.38
C THR A 146 16.33 -0.78 3.12
N PRO A 147 17.18 -1.76 3.46
CA PRO A 147 16.94 -3.16 3.15
C PRO A 147 15.61 -3.63 3.75
N CYS A 148 14.87 -4.39 2.97
CA CYS A 148 13.60 -4.96 3.35
C CYS A 148 13.72 -6.48 3.50
N CYS A 149 13.23 -7.02 4.59
CA CYS A 149 13.17 -8.46 4.82
C CYS A 149 11.79 -9.01 4.43
N ARG A 150 11.71 -10.28 4.03
CA ARG A 150 10.43 -10.95 3.74
C ARG A 150 9.52 -10.94 4.97
N GLY A 151 8.30 -10.46 4.78
CA GLY A 151 7.35 -10.27 5.86
C GLY A 151 7.42 -8.92 6.58
N GLN A 152 8.31 -8.01 6.19
CA GLN A 152 8.42 -6.68 6.76
C GLN A 152 7.37 -5.72 6.20
N ARG A 153 6.97 -4.74 7.00
CA ARG A 153 6.01 -3.69 6.63
C ARG A 153 6.72 -2.35 6.55
N MET A 154 6.74 -1.76 5.36
CA MET A 154 7.42 -0.49 5.08
C MET A 154 6.44 0.55 4.58
N GLY A 155 6.62 1.79 5.00
CA GLY A 155 5.88 2.94 4.45
C GLY A 155 6.66 3.62 3.34
N ILE A 156 5.99 4.06 2.27
CA ILE A 156 6.56 4.92 1.24
C ILE A 156 5.91 6.29 1.37
N PHE A 157 6.66 7.24 1.90
CA PHE A 157 6.19 8.60 2.16
C PHE A 157 6.60 9.50 1.00
N ALA A 158 5.62 10.09 0.34
CA ALA A 158 5.85 10.86 -0.86
C ALA A 158 4.86 12.03 -0.99
N GLY A 159 5.35 13.18 -1.38
CA GLY A 159 4.52 14.27 -1.89
C GLY A 159 3.97 13.96 -3.29
N SER A 160 3.14 14.86 -3.81
CA SER A 160 2.63 14.72 -5.19
C SER A 160 3.75 14.99 -6.21
N GLY A 161 3.90 14.13 -7.21
CA GLY A 161 4.80 14.35 -8.34
C GLY A 161 6.29 14.05 -8.09
N VAL A 162 6.66 13.44 -6.96
CA VAL A 162 8.08 13.12 -6.63
C VAL A 162 8.56 11.75 -7.14
N GLY A 163 7.80 11.07 -8.01
CA GLY A 163 8.22 9.78 -8.58
C GLY A 163 7.69 8.55 -7.84
N LYS A 164 6.66 8.69 -6.98
CA LYS A 164 6.01 7.56 -6.28
C LYS A 164 5.58 6.45 -7.22
N SER A 165 4.86 6.77 -8.29
CA SER A 165 4.34 5.79 -9.25
C SER A 165 5.47 5.10 -10.01
N THR A 166 6.56 5.80 -10.31
CA THR A 166 7.76 5.23 -10.92
C THR A 166 8.41 4.21 -9.99
N LEU A 167 8.58 4.56 -8.70
CA LEU A 167 9.11 3.62 -7.71
C LEU A 167 8.22 2.38 -7.55
N LEU A 168 6.89 2.54 -7.50
CA LEU A 168 5.96 1.40 -7.45
C LEU A 168 6.08 0.50 -8.67
N THR A 169 6.28 1.10 -9.86
CA THR A 169 6.54 0.36 -11.10
C THR A 169 7.82 -0.46 -11.01
N MET A 170 8.93 0.14 -10.56
CA MET A 170 10.20 -0.56 -10.37
C MET A 170 10.06 -1.74 -9.41
N LEU A 171 9.42 -1.53 -8.25
CA LEU A 171 9.17 -2.56 -7.24
C LEU A 171 8.32 -3.72 -7.79
N ALA A 172 7.28 -3.39 -8.53
CA ALA A 172 6.39 -4.39 -9.11
C ALA A 172 7.06 -5.22 -10.22
N ARG A 173 7.95 -4.61 -11.02
CA ARG A 173 8.66 -5.29 -12.11
C ARG A 173 9.86 -6.10 -11.63
N HIS A 174 10.62 -5.54 -10.69
CA HIS A 174 11.99 -6.00 -10.42
C HIS A 174 12.13 -6.77 -9.11
N SER A 175 11.14 -6.71 -8.19
CA SER A 175 11.23 -7.44 -6.92
C SER A 175 11.29 -8.95 -7.10
N ASP A 176 12.04 -9.61 -6.21
CA ASP A 176 12.19 -11.07 -6.11
C ASP A 176 11.08 -11.69 -5.21
N ALA A 177 9.84 -11.27 -5.42
CA ALA A 177 8.66 -11.87 -4.79
C ALA A 177 8.03 -12.90 -5.71
N ASP A 178 7.43 -13.96 -5.14
CA ASP A 178 6.77 -15.01 -5.94
C ASP A 178 5.49 -14.49 -6.61
N ALA A 179 4.77 -13.61 -5.93
CA ALA A 179 3.55 -12.98 -6.43
C ALA A 179 3.40 -11.55 -5.88
N LEU A 180 2.69 -10.72 -6.65
CA LEU A 180 2.34 -9.37 -6.24
C LEU A 180 0.83 -9.26 -6.00
N VAL A 181 0.46 -8.48 -4.97
CA VAL A 181 -0.92 -8.06 -4.77
C VAL A 181 -0.93 -6.53 -4.65
N VAL A 182 -1.59 -5.87 -5.59
CA VAL A 182 -1.59 -4.42 -5.68
C VAL A 182 -2.99 -3.88 -5.40
N GLY A 183 -3.13 -3.07 -4.37
CA GLY A 183 -4.37 -2.34 -4.06
C GLY A 183 -4.25 -0.88 -4.46
N LEU A 184 -4.99 -0.47 -5.49
CA LEU A 184 -5.10 0.91 -5.95
C LEU A 184 -6.35 1.52 -5.33
N ILE A 185 -6.17 2.33 -4.26
CA ILE A 185 -7.25 2.78 -3.41
C ILE A 185 -7.39 4.29 -3.49
N GLY A 186 -8.48 4.76 -4.10
CA GLY A 186 -8.77 6.18 -4.24
C GLY A 186 -7.86 6.91 -5.24
N GLU A 187 -7.16 6.19 -6.09
CA GLU A 187 -6.33 6.77 -7.15
C GLU A 187 -7.19 7.17 -8.36
N ARG A 188 -6.71 8.09 -9.18
CA ARG A 188 -7.43 8.56 -10.35
C ARG A 188 -7.44 7.49 -11.43
N GLY A 189 -8.55 7.36 -12.18
CA GLY A 189 -8.67 6.36 -13.25
C GLY A 189 -7.53 6.39 -14.27
N ARG A 190 -7.00 7.58 -14.62
CA ARG A 190 -5.82 7.71 -15.51
C ARG A 190 -4.53 7.12 -14.90
N GLU A 191 -4.33 7.26 -13.57
CA GLU A 191 -3.16 6.75 -12.87
C GLU A 191 -3.24 5.22 -12.73
N VAL A 192 -4.44 4.71 -12.47
CA VAL A 192 -4.74 3.27 -12.51
C VAL A 192 -4.40 2.69 -13.87
N ASN A 193 -4.90 3.32 -14.95
CA ASN A 193 -4.66 2.86 -16.32
C ASN A 193 -3.18 2.91 -16.70
N ALA A 194 -2.48 3.98 -16.32
CA ALA A 194 -1.04 4.13 -16.54
C ALA A 194 -0.25 3.02 -15.79
N LEU A 195 -0.59 2.71 -14.53
CA LEU A 195 0.09 1.65 -13.79
C LEU A 195 -0.18 0.27 -14.41
N LEU A 196 -1.42 -0.03 -14.80
CA LEU A 196 -1.75 -1.34 -15.38
C LEU A 196 -1.06 -1.57 -16.72
N HIS A 197 -1.08 -0.60 -17.63
CA HIS A 197 -0.60 -0.78 -19.02
C HIS A 197 0.86 -0.40 -19.20
N GLN A 198 1.33 0.68 -18.59
CA GLN A 198 2.70 1.18 -18.73
C GLN A 198 3.59 0.73 -17.57
N GLY A 199 3.07 0.79 -16.33
CA GLY A 199 3.80 0.41 -15.13
C GLY A 199 4.04 -1.09 -15.06
N LEU A 200 3.02 -1.89 -14.84
CA LEU A 200 3.12 -3.35 -14.74
C LEU A 200 3.40 -3.97 -16.11
N GLY A 201 2.72 -3.51 -17.15
CA GLY A 201 2.73 -4.15 -18.45
C GLY A 201 2.24 -5.60 -18.40
N SER A 202 2.40 -6.36 -19.46
CA SER A 202 1.95 -7.75 -19.53
C SER A 202 2.71 -8.67 -18.55
N ALA A 203 4.02 -8.49 -18.44
CA ALA A 203 4.87 -9.33 -17.59
C ALA A 203 4.63 -9.09 -16.10
N GLY A 204 4.52 -7.82 -15.65
CA GLY A 204 4.21 -7.50 -14.27
C GLY A 204 2.78 -7.91 -13.88
N LEU A 205 1.81 -7.71 -14.78
CA LEU A 205 0.43 -8.14 -14.53
C LEU A 205 0.33 -9.66 -14.41
N ALA A 206 1.06 -10.43 -15.24
CA ALA A 206 1.05 -11.90 -15.22
C ALA A 206 1.44 -12.52 -13.87
N ARG A 207 2.14 -11.78 -13.01
CA ARG A 207 2.51 -12.18 -11.63
C ARG A 207 1.75 -11.44 -10.54
N SER A 208 0.75 -10.64 -10.91
CA SER A 208 0.03 -9.74 -9.99
C SER A 208 -1.45 -10.07 -9.89
N VAL A 209 -2.03 -9.77 -8.72
CA VAL A 209 -3.47 -9.54 -8.57
C VAL A 209 -3.65 -8.06 -8.26
N VAL A 210 -4.43 -7.35 -9.07
CA VAL A 210 -4.66 -5.93 -8.88
C VAL A 210 -6.09 -5.69 -8.43
N VAL A 211 -6.27 -5.03 -7.28
CA VAL A 211 -7.59 -4.60 -6.75
C VAL A 211 -7.70 -3.10 -6.93
N VAL A 212 -8.74 -2.65 -7.61
CA VAL A 212 -8.90 -1.25 -7.99
C VAL A 212 -10.16 -0.65 -7.39
N ALA A 213 -10.01 0.45 -6.65
CA ALA A 213 -11.08 1.34 -6.26
C ALA A 213 -10.67 2.78 -6.56
N THR A 214 -11.22 3.38 -7.60
CA THR A 214 -10.90 4.74 -8.03
C THR A 214 -11.48 5.81 -7.09
N SER A 215 -10.98 7.04 -7.20
CA SER A 215 -11.35 8.16 -6.32
C SER A 215 -12.82 8.57 -6.39
N ASP A 216 -13.50 8.26 -7.49
CA ASP A 216 -14.95 8.49 -7.73
C ASP A 216 -15.83 7.41 -7.09
N MET A 217 -15.27 6.26 -6.70
CA MET A 217 -16.04 5.21 -6.03
C MET A 217 -16.43 5.59 -4.59
N PRO A 218 -17.59 5.10 -4.10
CA PRO A 218 -18.03 5.30 -2.71
C PRO A 218 -16.98 4.89 -1.67
N ALA A 219 -16.97 5.59 -0.53
CA ALA A 219 -16.01 5.33 0.56
C ALA A 219 -16.01 3.87 1.03
N MET A 220 -17.20 3.24 1.05
CA MET A 220 -17.35 1.82 1.42
C MET A 220 -16.59 0.89 0.48
N LEU A 221 -16.59 1.15 -0.83
CA LEU A 221 -15.82 0.36 -1.80
C LEU A 221 -14.32 0.62 -1.69
N ARG A 222 -13.90 1.88 -1.46
CA ARG A 222 -12.49 2.21 -1.22
C ARG A 222 -11.95 1.51 0.04
N ARG A 223 -12.74 1.49 1.12
CA ARG A 223 -12.42 0.72 2.34
C ARG A 223 -12.32 -0.78 2.04
N ARG A 224 -13.33 -1.32 1.35
CA ARG A 224 -13.40 -2.75 1.01
C ARG A 224 -12.23 -3.21 0.14
N ALA A 225 -11.76 -2.37 -0.80
CA ALA A 225 -10.61 -2.66 -1.65
C ALA A 225 -9.34 -2.93 -0.84
N ALA A 226 -9.06 -2.15 0.22
CA ALA A 226 -7.92 -2.37 1.09
C ALA A 226 -7.98 -3.73 1.80
N TYR A 227 -9.15 -4.08 2.32
CA TYR A 227 -9.35 -5.37 2.96
C TYR A 227 -9.26 -6.53 1.96
N LEU A 228 -9.85 -6.39 0.77
CA LEU A 228 -9.76 -7.42 -0.28
C LEU A 228 -8.30 -7.64 -0.72
N THR A 229 -7.53 -6.57 -0.87
CA THR A 229 -6.10 -6.65 -1.22
C THR A 229 -5.35 -7.54 -0.23
N LEU A 230 -5.49 -7.28 1.07
CA LEU A 230 -4.83 -8.10 2.09
C LEU A 230 -5.42 -9.51 2.20
N THR A 231 -6.72 -9.69 2.00
CA THR A 231 -7.34 -11.02 1.97
C THR A 231 -6.79 -11.89 0.83
N VAL A 232 -6.55 -11.30 -0.33
CA VAL A 232 -5.90 -11.99 -1.47
C VAL A 232 -4.44 -12.31 -1.12
N ALA A 233 -3.71 -11.36 -0.54
CA ALA A 233 -2.33 -11.59 -0.12
C ALA A 233 -2.22 -12.70 0.94
N GLU A 234 -3.13 -12.75 1.91
CA GLU A 234 -3.21 -13.82 2.92
C GLU A 234 -3.45 -15.19 2.27
N ALA A 235 -4.37 -15.27 1.31
CA ALA A 235 -4.66 -16.51 0.63
C ALA A 235 -3.46 -17.05 -0.18
N LEU A 236 -2.67 -16.16 -0.78
CA LEU A 236 -1.44 -16.53 -1.50
C LEU A 236 -0.31 -16.91 -0.52
N ARG A 237 -0.13 -16.14 0.57
CA ARG A 237 0.81 -16.46 1.66
C ARG A 237 0.55 -17.86 2.24
N ASP A 238 -0.70 -18.18 2.51
CA ASP A 238 -1.07 -19.47 3.13
C ASP A 238 -0.85 -20.66 2.17
N GLN A 239 -0.59 -20.39 0.89
CA GLN A 239 -0.10 -21.36 -0.09
C GLN A 239 1.43 -21.44 -0.16
N GLY A 240 2.14 -20.79 0.75
CA GLY A 240 3.61 -20.83 0.86
C GLY A 240 4.33 -19.75 0.04
N LEU A 241 3.62 -18.82 -0.61
CA LEU A 241 4.25 -17.80 -1.46
C LEU A 241 4.82 -16.63 -0.65
N ALA A 242 5.97 -16.12 -1.08
CA ALA A 242 6.48 -14.83 -0.65
C ALA A 242 5.79 -13.72 -1.46
N VAL A 243 4.78 -13.10 -0.85
CA VAL A 243 3.94 -12.09 -1.49
C VAL A 243 4.47 -10.69 -1.23
N LEU A 244 4.63 -9.87 -2.27
CA LEU A 244 4.78 -8.43 -2.15
C LEU A 244 3.40 -7.77 -2.27
N CYS A 245 2.95 -7.15 -1.19
CA CYS A 245 1.67 -6.44 -1.14
C CYS A 245 1.91 -4.93 -1.19
N LEU A 246 1.46 -4.29 -2.28
CA LEU A 246 1.53 -2.85 -2.48
C LEU A 246 0.14 -2.24 -2.27
N ILE A 247 0.00 -1.25 -1.38
CA ILE A 247 -1.26 -0.49 -1.21
C ILE A 247 -0.99 0.98 -1.51
N ASP A 248 -1.60 1.48 -2.57
CA ASP A 248 -1.54 2.87 -3.02
C ASP A 248 -2.95 3.48 -3.05
N SER A 249 -3.37 4.27 -2.04
CA SER A 249 -2.61 4.69 -0.88
C SER A 249 -3.39 4.47 0.44
N VAL A 250 -2.65 4.27 1.54
CA VAL A 250 -3.26 4.21 2.88
C VAL A 250 -3.88 5.56 3.27
N THR A 251 -3.35 6.68 2.80
CA THR A 251 -3.97 8.00 3.01
C THR A 251 -5.38 8.04 2.44
N ARG A 252 -5.60 7.49 1.24
CA ARG A 252 -6.94 7.42 0.62
C ARG A 252 -7.87 6.45 1.35
N PHE A 253 -7.33 5.36 1.88
CA PHE A 253 -8.07 4.46 2.78
C PHE A 253 -8.50 5.19 4.05
N ALA A 254 -7.61 5.93 4.71
CA ALA A 254 -7.93 6.73 5.89
C ALA A 254 -9.00 7.81 5.60
N MET A 255 -8.94 8.44 4.42
CA MET A 255 -9.99 9.38 3.97
C MET A 255 -11.34 8.69 3.79
N ALA A 256 -11.37 7.48 3.23
CA ALA A 256 -12.60 6.69 3.12
C ALA A 256 -13.17 6.34 4.51
N LEU A 257 -12.33 5.92 5.45
CA LEU A 257 -12.74 5.68 6.84
C LEU A 257 -13.30 6.94 7.49
N ARG A 258 -12.65 8.09 7.28
CA ARG A 258 -13.14 9.39 7.77
C ARG A 258 -14.57 9.66 7.28
N GLU A 259 -14.83 9.50 5.97
CA GLU A 259 -16.17 9.68 5.40
C GLU A 259 -17.20 8.73 6.04
N ILE A 260 -16.84 7.46 6.22
CA ILE A 260 -17.70 6.42 6.82
C ILE A 260 -18.04 6.75 8.27
N TYR A 261 -17.04 7.02 9.12
CA TYR A 261 -17.27 7.25 10.54
C TYR A 261 -17.95 8.58 10.83
N LEU A 262 -17.65 9.64 10.06
CA LEU A 262 -18.41 10.90 10.13
C LEU A 262 -19.88 10.69 9.74
N ALA A 263 -20.16 9.92 8.69
CA ALA A 263 -21.54 9.59 8.29
C ALA A 263 -22.24 8.72 9.35
N ALA A 264 -21.53 7.85 10.05
CA ALA A 264 -22.03 7.07 11.18
C ALA A 264 -22.27 7.91 12.46
N GLY A 265 -21.85 9.19 12.47
CA GLY A 265 -22.09 10.13 13.58
C GLY A 265 -20.92 10.25 14.58
N GLU A 266 -19.76 9.66 14.30
CA GLU A 266 -18.60 9.80 15.16
C GLU A 266 -18.00 11.23 15.03
N PRO A 267 -17.70 11.94 16.13
CA PRO A 267 -17.17 13.29 16.06
C PRO A 267 -15.72 13.30 15.54
N PRO A 268 -15.35 14.33 14.75
CA PRO A 268 -13.98 14.49 14.28
C PRO A 268 -13.04 14.95 15.40
N THR A 269 -11.77 14.54 15.30
CA THR A 269 -10.67 14.96 16.18
C THR A 269 -9.53 15.59 15.35
N SER A 270 -8.32 15.07 15.42
CA SER A 270 -7.14 15.61 14.76
C SER A 270 -7.31 15.72 13.23
N LYS A 271 -7.11 16.91 12.68
CA LYS A 271 -7.29 17.22 11.23
C LYS A 271 -8.61 16.69 10.64
N GLY A 272 -9.66 16.58 11.48
CA GLY A 272 -10.98 16.12 11.06
C GLY A 272 -11.14 14.60 10.93
N TYR A 273 -10.19 13.80 11.41
CA TYR A 273 -10.30 12.34 11.45
C TYR A 273 -10.96 11.89 12.76
N PRO A 274 -12.00 11.04 12.70
CA PRO A 274 -12.53 10.37 13.89
C PRO A 274 -11.51 9.41 14.54
N PRO A 275 -11.57 9.16 15.85
CA PRO A 275 -10.66 8.24 16.55
C PRO A 275 -10.63 6.81 15.98
N SER A 276 -11.76 6.32 15.49
CA SER A 276 -11.86 4.98 14.90
C SER A 276 -10.97 4.79 13.67
N VAL A 277 -10.63 5.87 12.93
CA VAL A 277 -9.68 5.80 11.81
C VAL A 277 -8.33 5.31 12.29
N PHE A 278 -7.81 5.87 13.37
CA PHE A 278 -6.52 5.50 13.95
C PHE A 278 -6.52 4.10 14.57
N ALA A 279 -7.67 3.65 15.06
CA ALA A 279 -7.83 2.28 15.56
C ALA A 279 -7.89 1.23 14.44
N GLU A 280 -8.37 1.60 13.25
CA GLU A 280 -8.51 0.68 12.12
C GLU A 280 -7.21 0.51 11.31
N LEU A 281 -6.34 1.53 11.25
CA LEU A 281 -5.06 1.46 10.57
C LEU A 281 -4.19 0.28 11.04
N PRO A 282 -3.90 0.09 12.34
CA PRO A 282 -3.13 -1.07 12.80
C PRO A 282 -3.80 -2.40 12.47
N ARG A 283 -5.14 -2.47 12.58
CA ARG A 283 -5.90 -3.70 12.29
C ARG A 283 -5.73 -4.16 10.85
N LEU A 284 -5.66 -3.20 9.91
CA LEU A 284 -5.40 -3.49 8.51
C LEU A 284 -3.93 -3.90 8.30
N LEU A 285 -2.99 -3.05 8.73
CA LEU A 285 -1.57 -3.17 8.41
C LEU A 285 -0.91 -4.39 9.07
N GLU A 286 -1.35 -4.75 10.28
CA GLU A 286 -0.86 -5.92 11.02
C GLU A 286 -1.21 -7.26 10.36
N ARG A 287 -2.07 -7.28 9.35
CA ARG A 287 -2.37 -8.47 8.54
C ARG A 287 -1.22 -8.82 7.59
N ALA A 288 -0.42 -7.83 7.18
CA ALA A 288 0.83 -8.08 6.49
C ALA A 288 1.88 -8.58 7.48
N GLY A 289 2.73 -9.50 7.05
CA GLY A 289 3.77 -10.08 7.89
C GLY A 289 4.08 -11.52 7.51
N PRO A 290 4.99 -12.16 8.27
CA PRO A 290 5.23 -13.59 8.15
C PRO A 290 3.96 -14.38 8.47
N GLY A 291 3.75 -15.48 7.75
CA GLY A 291 2.69 -16.43 8.05
C GLY A 291 3.03 -17.36 9.23
N THR A 292 2.12 -18.27 9.54
CA THR A 292 2.39 -19.41 10.41
C THR A 292 3.11 -20.55 9.67
N GLY A 293 3.00 -20.59 8.33
CA GLY A 293 3.74 -21.46 7.39
C GLY A 293 4.94 -20.74 6.76
N ASP A 294 5.40 -21.24 5.62
CA ASP A 294 6.61 -20.73 4.94
C ASP A 294 6.37 -19.43 4.16
N GLY A 295 5.12 -19.15 3.79
CA GLY A 295 4.77 -17.93 3.08
C GLY A 295 4.83 -16.67 3.95
N SER A 296 4.99 -15.53 3.29
CA SER A 296 5.04 -14.22 3.95
C SER A 296 4.36 -13.14 3.11
N ILE A 297 3.90 -12.07 3.76
CA ILE A 297 3.43 -10.85 3.10
C ILE A 297 4.38 -9.71 3.46
N THR A 298 5.20 -9.30 2.51
CA THR A 298 5.97 -8.06 2.62
C THR A 298 5.07 -6.92 2.19
N GLY A 299 4.75 -6.00 3.11
CA GLY A 299 3.84 -4.89 2.86
C GLY A 299 4.58 -3.60 2.54
N LEU A 300 4.28 -2.96 1.40
CA LEU A 300 4.72 -1.62 1.06
C LEU A 300 3.48 -0.73 0.95
N PHE A 301 3.38 0.23 1.85
CA PHE A 301 2.20 1.07 2.05
C PHE A 301 2.51 2.52 1.73
N THR A 302 1.90 3.08 0.69
CA THR A 302 2.16 4.47 0.35
C THR A 302 1.35 5.42 1.23
N VAL A 303 2.00 6.48 1.64
CA VAL A 303 1.44 7.57 2.44
C VAL A 303 1.66 8.86 1.67
N LEU A 304 0.57 9.51 1.28
CA LEU A 304 0.62 10.82 0.65
C LEU A 304 0.84 11.88 1.72
N VAL A 305 1.89 12.67 1.56
CA VAL A 305 2.28 13.73 2.49
C VAL A 305 2.10 15.06 1.78
N GLU A 306 1.07 15.83 2.18
CA GLU A 306 0.82 17.15 1.60
C GLU A 306 1.89 18.15 2.08
N GLY A 307 2.48 18.89 1.13
CA GLY A 307 3.52 19.89 1.43
C GLY A 307 4.80 19.30 2.01
N ASP A 308 5.05 18.00 1.78
CA ASP A 308 6.20 17.27 2.33
C ASP A 308 6.27 17.27 3.89
N ASP A 309 5.11 17.55 4.55
CA ASP A 309 4.94 17.60 6.00
C ASP A 309 4.70 16.21 6.62
N LEU A 310 5.77 15.58 7.10
CA LEU A 310 5.71 14.29 7.80
C LEU A 310 5.01 14.35 9.18
N SER A 311 4.60 15.54 9.65
CA SER A 311 3.84 15.72 10.91
C SER A 311 2.31 15.51 10.72
N ASP A 312 1.86 15.13 9.53
CA ASP A 312 0.48 14.73 9.29
C ASP A 312 0.08 13.57 10.20
N PRO A 313 -1.10 13.60 10.87
CA PRO A 313 -1.51 12.56 11.82
C PRO A 313 -1.54 11.15 11.24
N ILE A 314 -1.89 10.99 9.95
CA ILE A 314 -1.85 9.68 9.30
C ILE A 314 -0.40 9.25 9.05
N ALA A 315 0.47 10.17 8.61
CA ALA A 315 1.88 9.91 8.41
C ALA A 315 2.56 9.51 9.73
N ASP A 316 2.28 10.21 10.82
CA ASP A 316 2.82 9.90 12.14
C ASP A 316 2.32 8.55 12.67
N ALA A 317 1.01 8.28 12.58
CA ALA A 317 0.44 6.98 12.94
C ALA A 317 1.08 5.83 12.13
N MET A 318 1.28 6.01 10.82
CA MET A 318 1.91 5.02 9.96
C MET A 318 3.36 4.74 10.38
N ARG A 319 4.16 5.78 10.72
CA ARG A 319 5.53 5.61 11.21
C ARG A 319 5.62 4.85 12.53
N ALA A 320 4.60 5.01 13.38
CA ALA A 320 4.52 4.28 14.65
C ALA A 320 4.20 2.79 14.47
N ILE A 321 3.37 2.44 13.47
CA ILE A 321 2.90 1.07 13.24
C ILE A 321 3.91 0.25 12.42
N LEU A 322 4.57 0.87 11.43
CA LEU A 322 5.39 0.18 10.45
C LEU A 322 6.81 -0.13 10.95
N ASP A 323 7.44 -1.13 10.32
CA ASP A 323 8.79 -1.60 10.64
C ASP A 323 9.89 -0.75 9.98
N GLY A 324 9.51 0.27 9.22
CA GLY A 324 10.41 1.20 8.57
C GLY A 324 9.67 2.10 7.58
N HIS A 325 10.40 3.05 7.01
CA HIS A 325 9.86 4.00 6.07
C HIS A 325 10.88 4.44 5.02
N ILE A 326 10.38 4.67 3.83
CA ILE A 326 11.08 5.17 2.66
C ILE A 326 10.54 6.57 2.40
N VAL A 327 11.41 7.56 2.32
CA VAL A 327 11.03 8.95 2.05
C VAL A 327 11.47 9.33 0.64
N LEU A 328 10.53 9.77 -0.18
CA LEU A 328 10.83 10.41 -1.46
C LEU A 328 10.84 11.92 -1.27
N ASP A 329 11.92 12.58 -1.67
CA ASP A 329 12.13 14.01 -1.50
C ASP A 329 12.02 14.76 -2.82
N ARG A 330 11.29 15.89 -2.78
CA ARG A 330 11.04 16.74 -3.95
C ARG A 330 12.32 17.38 -4.49
N ARG A 331 13.23 17.82 -3.61
CA ARG A 331 14.49 18.46 -4.02
C ARG A 331 15.35 17.49 -4.84
N ILE A 332 15.40 16.23 -4.40
CA ILE A 332 16.13 15.17 -5.12
C ILE A 332 15.52 14.93 -6.51
N ALA A 333 14.17 14.99 -6.61
CA ALA A 333 13.48 14.88 -7.90
C ALA A 333 13.74 16.10 -8.80
N GLU A 334 13.77 17.30 -8.24
CA GLU A 334 14.09 18.55 -8.94
C GLU A 334 15.54 18.58 -9.43
N ASP A 335 16.47 18.00 -8.68
CA ASP A 335 17.87 17.77 -9.09
C ASP A 335 18.02 16.69 -10.19
N GLY A 336 16.91 16.03 -10.59
CA GLY A 336 16.89 15.05 -11.68
C GLY A 336 17.32 13.64 -11.29
N ARG A 337 17.55 13.32 -10.01
CA ARG A 337 17.87 11.97 -9.58
C ARG A 337 16.61 11.15 -9.31
N PHE A 338 16.47 10.02 -9.99
CA PHE A 338 15.38 9.05 -9.78
C PHE A 338 15.96 7.65 -9.53
N PRO A 339 15.32 6.84 -8.61
CA PRO A 339 14.24 7.25 -7.71
C PRO A 339 14.70 8.36 -6.74
N ALA A 340 13.79 9.29 -6.44
CA ALA A 340 14.08 10.46 -5.60
C ALA A 340 14.12 10.10 -4.09
N LEU A 341 14.82 9.03 -3.76
CA LEU A 341 14.89 8.47 -2.40
C LEU A 341 15.85 9.26 -1.54
N ASP A 342 15.36 9.73 -0.40
CA ASP A 342 16.20 10.34 0.64
C ASP A 342 16.77 9.25 1.55
N VAL A 343 18.05 8.94 1.35
CA VAL A 343 18.79 7.91 2.10
C VAL A 343 18.89 8.25 3.59
N LEU A 344 18.99 9.53 3.94
CA LEU A 344 19.18 9.96 5.33
C LEU A 344 17.89 9.94 6.14
N ARG A 345 16.76 10.23 5.50
CA ARG A 345 15.43 10.25 6.13
C ARG A 345 14.71 8.91 6.04
N SER A 346 15.25 7.96 5.27
CA SER A 346 14.70 6.59 5.17
C SER A 346 15.30 5.66 6.21
N LEU A 347 14.47 4.77 6.76
CA LEU A 347 14.85 3.87 7.85
C LEU A 347 14.23 2.48 7.66
N SER A 348 15.02 1.43 7.88
CA SER A 348 14.52 0.07 8.10
C SER A 348 14.97 -0.40 9.48
N ARG A 349 14.02 -0.82 10.32
CA ARG A 349 14.33 -1.33 11.67
C ARG A 349 15.04 -2.68 11.63
N SER A 350 14.87 -3.45 10.56
CA SER A 350 15.58 -4.73 10.35
C SER A 350 16.99 -4.55 9.76
N ALA A 351 17.39 -3.34 9.34
CA ALA A 351 18.67 -3.08 8.70
C ALA A 351 19.88 -3.66 9.46
N PRO A 352 19.99 -3.53 10.80
CA PRO A 352 21.14 -4.09 11.53
C PRO A 352 21.30 -5.60 11.39
N ALA A 353 20.19 -6.33 11.31
CA ALA A 353 20.19 -7.79 11.15
C ALA A 353 20.20 -8.23 9.66
N ALA A 354 19.81 -7.32 8.76
CA ALA A 354 19.70 -7.60 7.34
C ALA A 354 21.06 -7.54 6.63
N TYR A 355 22.02 -6.74 7.12
CA TYR A 355 23.34 -6.64 6.50
C TYR A 355 24.25 -7.80 6.92
N ARG A 356 25.04 -8.28 5.97
CA ARG A 356 26.17 -9.15 6.29
C ARG A 356 27.26 -8.35 7.02
N PRO A 357 28.16 -9.02 7.78
CA PRO A 357 29.24 -8.33 8.50
C PRO A 357 30.11 -7.43 7.62
N GLU A 358 30.42 -7.85 6.38
CA GLU A 358 31.22 -7.12 5.40
C GLU A 358 30.48 -5.96 4.72
N GLU A 359 29.16 -6.01 4.61
CA GLU A 359 28.34 -4.99 3.95
C GLU A 359 28.15 -3.75 4.85
N ARG A 360 27.98 -3.98 6.13
CA ARG A 360 27.63 -2.94 7.10
C ARG A 360 28.62 -1.77 7.14
N PRO A 361 29.95 -1.99 7.24
CA PRO A 361 30.92 -0.88 7.27
C PRO A 361 30.86 -0.01 6.01
N VAL A 362 30.66 -0.61 4.85
CA VAL A 362 30.57 0.09 3.56
C VAL A 362 29.35 1.00 3.51
N VAL A 363 28.19 0.49 3.93
CA VAL A 363 26.95 1.28 3.99
C VAL A 363 27.05 2.41 5.02
N GLU A 364 27.59 2.13 6.20
CA GLU A 364 27.79 3.13 7.26
C GLU A 364 28.74 4.24 6.82
N HIS A 365 29.78 3.90 6.07
CA HIS A 365 30.71 4.86 5.51
C HIS A 365 30.03 5.74 4.46
N ALA A 366 29.33 5.15 3.49
CA ALA A 366 28.57 5.89 2.50
C ALA A 366 27.56 6.85 3.14
N ARG A 367 26.82 6.40 4.17
CA ARG A 367 25.89 7.25 4.92
C ARG A 367 26.57 8.43 5.60
N ARG A 368 27.77 8.23 6.15
CA ARG A 368 28.55 9.32 6.76
C ARG A 368 28.95 10.37 5.72
N LEU A 369 29.41 9.95 4.55
CA LEU A 369 29.78 10.87 3.46
C LEU A 369 28.56 11.64 2.93
N ILE A 370 27.42 10.95 2.68
CA ILE A 370 26.19 11.58 2.25
C ILE A 370 25.74 12.64 3.27
N ARG A 371 25.82 12.32 4.56
CA ARG A 371 25.46 13.25 5.66
C ARG A 371 26.41 14.43 5.72
N ALA A 372 27.72 14.21 5.73
CA ALA A 372 28.72 15.28 5.78
C ALA A 372 28.55 16.25 4.63
N HIS A 373 28.28 15.74 3.42
CA HIS A 373 27.98 16.60 2.28
C HIS A 373 26.68 17.39 2.46
N ALA A 374 25.60 16.74 2.93
CA ALA A 374 24.30 17.39 3.11
C ALA A 374 24.37 18.52 4.16
N GLU A 375 25.10 18.31 5.26
CA GLU A 375 25.27 19.30 6.33
C GLU A 375 26.13 20.50 5.90
N THR A 376 27.01 20.33 4.91
CA THR A 376 27.92 21.37 4.43
C THR A 376 27.58 21.93 3.05
N ALA A 377 26.48 21.46 2.44
CA ALA A 377 26.11 21.82 1.07
C ALA A 377 25.99 23.35 0.84
N GLU A 378 25.42 24.09 1.78
CA GLU A 378 25.30 25.56 1.69
C GLU A 378 26.68 26.26 1.72
N LEU A 379 27.58 25.80 2.61
CA LEU A 379 28.95 26.34 2.70
C LEU A 379 29.75 26.09 1.43
N ILE A 380 29.54 24.92 0.82
CA ILE A 380 30.19 24.53 -0.45
C ILE A 380 29.65 25.42 -1.59
N GLN A 381 28.33 25.61 -1.69
CA GLN A 381 27.69 26.44 -2.71
C GLN A 381 28.11 27.92 -2.62
N LEU A 382 28.23 28.44 -1.40
CA LEU A 382 28.68 29.80 -1.16
C LEU A 382 30.21 30.01 -1.34
N GLY A 383 30.97 28.92 -1.63
CA GLY A 383 32.42 28.97 -1.71
C GLY A 383 33.13 29.26 -0.35
N ALA A 384 32.41 29.10 0.75
CA ALA A 384 32.93 29.34 2.10
C ALA A 384 33.73 28.16 2.66
N TYR A 385 33.56 26.97 2.08
CA TYR A 385 34.35 25.79 2.45
C TYR A 385 35.73 25.82 1.80
N ARG A 386 36.77 25.62 2.60
CA ARG A 386 38.17 25.50 2.13
C ARG A 386 38.53 24.00 2.06
N ARG A 387 38.95 23.54 0.89
CA ARG A 387 39.46 22.18 0.71
C ARG A 387 40.69 21.99 1.63
N GLY A 388 40.77 20.84 2.30
CA GLY A 388 41.81 20.52 3.31
C GLY A 388 41.44 20.91 4.73
N SER A 389 40.30 21.57 4.98
CA SER A 389 39.85 21.94 6.33
C SER A 389 39.31 20.75 7.13
N ASP A 390 38.66 19.83 6.46
CA ASP A 390 38.11 18.61 7.08
C ASP A 390 38.23 17.42 6.10
N PRO A 391 38.99 16.37 6.45
CA PRO A 391 39.21 15.22 5.58
C PRO A 391 37.90 14.50 5.20
N LEU A 392 36.89 14.43 6.12
CA LEU A 392 35.62 13.77 5.86
C LEU A 392 34.79 14.54 4.83
N ILE A 393 34.80 15.85 4.91
CA ILE A 393 34.07 16.70 3.96
C ILE A 393 34.75 16.64 2.58
N ASP A 394 36.09 16.68 2.53
CA ASP A 394 36.86 16.55 1.28
C ASP A 394 36.56 15.20 0.59
N GLU A 395 36.53 14.14 1.35
CA GLU A 395 36.16 12.79 0.86
C GLU A 395 34.69 12.78 0.39
N ALA A 396 33.76 13.39 1.15
CA ALA A 396 32.36 13.48 0.79
C ALA A 396 32.15 14.22 -0.53
N ILE A 397 32.88 15.32 -0.75
CA ILE A 397 32.84 16.09 -2.02
C ILE A 397 33.39 15.21 -3.17
N ALA A 398 34.47 14.49 -2.95
CA ALA A 398 35.08 13.65 -3.98
C ALA A 398 34.21 12.45 -4.36
N ALA A 399 33.56 11.79 -3.37
CA ALA A 399 32.74 10.61 -3.58
C ALA A 399 31.32 10.95 -4.13
N ARG A 400 30.86 12.19 -3.95
CA ARG A 400 29.48 12.57 -4.33
C ARG A 400 29.08 12.21 -5.74
N PRO A 401 29.85 12.52 -6.82
CA PRO A 401 29.42 12.21 -8.18
C PRO A 401 29.20 10.70 -8.39
N ALA A 402 30.07 9.86 -7.84
CA ALA A 402 29.94 8.41 -7.94
C ALA A 402 28.74 7.87 -7.14
N LEU A 403 28.50 8.41 -5.95
CA LEU A 403 27.34 8.05 -5.14
C LEU A 403 26.01 8.47 -5.78
N GLU A 404 25.95 9.68 -6.36
CA GLU A 404 24.75 10.14 -7.06
C GLU A 404 24.48 9.29 -8.32
N ALA A 405 25.51 8.95 -9.08
CA ALA A 405 25.38 8.05 -10.24
C ALA A 405 24.94 6.64 -9.82
N LEU A 406 25.45 6.12 -8.69
CA LEU A 406 25.03 4.84 -8.14
C LEU A 406 23.56 4.83 -7.68
N LEU A 407 23.11 5.92 -7.06
CA LEU A 407 21.75 6.05 -6.54
C LEU A 407 20.71 6.33 -7.65
N ALA A 408 21.15 6.85 -8.79
CA ALA A 408 20.32 7.00 -9.97
C ALA A 408 20.09 5.62 -10.61
N GLN A 409 18.84 5.35 -11.00
CA GLN A 409 18.47 4.08 -11.65
C GLN A 409 17.27 4.32 -12.58
N ASP A 410 17.38 3.84 -13.82
CA ASP A 410 16.28 3.89 -14.77
C ASP A 410 15.14 2.96 -14.35
N VAL A 411 13.90 3.28 -14.75
CA VAL A 411 12.70 2.50 -14.41
C VAL A 411 12.77 1.06 -14.96
N ASP A 412 13.44 0.87 -16.08
CA ASP A 412 13.60 -0.43 -16.74
C ASP A 412 14.87 -1.17 -16.29
N GLU A 413 15.76 -0.50 -15.55
CA GLU A 413 16.96 -1.10 -15.00
C GLU A 413 16.62 -1.93 -13.74
N ARG A 414 16.97 -3.22 -13.76
CA ARG A 414 16.90 -4.07 -12.57
C ARG A 414 18.24 -4.04 -11.84
N SER A 415 18.24 -3.65 -10.58
CA SER A 415 19.37 -3.84 -9.69
C SER A 415 19.34 -5.24 -9.08
N VAL A 416 20.51 -5.82 -8.81
CA VAL A 416 20.65 -7.15 -8.21
C VAL A 416 21.33 -6.98 -6.84
N LEU A 417 20.64 -7.40 -5.79
CA LEU A 417 21.09 -7.25 -4.41
C LEU A 417 22.52 -7.78 -4.17
N ALA A 418 22.89 -8.89 -4.83
CA ALA A 418 24.23 -9.49 -4.69
C ALA A 418 25.35 -8.57 -5.19
N ASP A 419 25.08 -7.75 -6.23
CA ASP A 419 26.09 -6.91 -6.88
C ASP A 419 26.12 -5.48 -6.32
N ASP A 420 25.01 -5.03 -5.73
CA ASP A 420 24.83 -3.65 -5.28
C ASP A 420 25.91 -3.20 -4.28
N PHE A 421 26.31 -4.08 -3.35
CA PHE A 421 27.34 -3.74 -2.33
C PHE A 421 28.74 -3.65 -2.93
N ALA A 422 29.05 -4.46 -3.93
CA ALA A 422 30.30 -4.35 -4.68
C ALA A 422 30.36 -3.02 -5.46
N HIS A 423 29.27 -2.65 -6.10
CA HIS A 423 29.16 -1.36 -6.79
C HIS A 423 29.30 -0.18 -5.83
N LEU A 424 28.71 -0.27 -4.62
CA LEU A 424 28.89 0.76 -3.59
C LEU A 424 30.35 0.87 -3.14
N ALA A 425 31.01 -0.26 -2.89
CA ALA A 425 32.41 -0.25 -2.49
C ALA A 425 33.32 0.38 -3.56
N VAL A 426 33.09 0.03 -4.84
CA VAL A 426 33.81 0.64 -5.98
C VAL A 426 33.55 2.16 -6.05
N ALA A 427 32.31 2.60 -5.85
CA ALA A 427 31.96 4.03 -5.84
C ALA A 427 32.65 4.81 -4.72
N LEU A 428 33.03 4.13 -3.63
CA LEU A 428 33.79 4.68 -2.51
C LEU A 428 35.31 4.52 -2.66
N GLY A 429 35.79 3.91 -3.75
CA GLY A 429 37.19 3.64 -3.97
C GLY A 429 37.77 2.50 -3.11
N HIS A 430 36.90 1.63 -2.58
CA HIS A 430 37.30 0.47 -1.75
C HIS A 430 37.26 -0.83 -2.56
N ALA A 431 38.20 -1.75 -2.25
CA ALA A 431 38.08 -3.13 -2.70
C ALA A 431 36.95 -3.83 -1.90
N TYR A 432 36.02 -4.49 -2.59
CA TYR A 432 35.03 -5.35 -1.95
C TYR A 432 35.50 -6.80 -2.06
N PRO A 433 35.47 -7.57 -0.97
CA PRO A 433 35.81 -8.99 -1.06
C PRO A 433 34.86 -9.66 -2.07
N GLU A 434 35.42 -10.31 -3.09
CA GLU A 434 34.60 -11.13 -3.99
C GLU A 434 33.78 -12.11 -3.15
N ALA A 435 32.51 -12.24 -3.45
CA ALA A 435 31.63 -13.19 -2.79
C ALA A 435 32.26 -14.58 -3.00
N THR A 436 32.97 -15.09 -1.99
CA THR A 436 33.35 -16.50 -1.97
C THR A 436 32.05 -17.28 -2.05
N GLY A 437 31.80 -17.87 -3.22
CA GLY A 437 30.63 -18.68 -3.49
C GLY A 437 30.48 -19.74 -2.41
N VAL A 438 29.57 -19.49 -1.47
CA VAL A 438 29.04 -20.54 -0.61
C VAL A 438 27.80 -21.03 -1.34
N GLY A 439 28.00 -22.17 -1.98
CA GLY A 439 26.95 -22.89 -2.65
C GLY A 439 25.82 -23.28 -1.70
N VAL A 440 24.63 -23.26 -2.28
CA VAL A 440 23.38 -23.98 -2.00
C VAL A 440 22.81 -23.87 -0.59
#